data_d438c26b9f6e336ab063d2bc98fb5dff
#
_entry.id   d438c26b9f6e336ab063d2bc98fb5dff
#
_cell.length_a   1.000
_cell.length_b   1.000
_cell.length_c   1.000
_cell.angle_alpha   90.00
_cell.angle_beta   90.00
_cell.angle_gamma   90.00
#
_symmetry.space_group_name_H-M   'P 1'
#
loop_
_entity.id
_entity.type
_entity.pdbx_description
1 polymer ?
#
loop_
_entity_poly.entity_id
_entity_poly.type
_entity_poly.pdbx_seq_one_letter_code
_entity_poly.pdbx_strand_id
1 'polypeptide(L)'
;NFNAVRTSHYPPVNKYLELANEYGLYIIDEVGDEAHASEWISNLPEYEEMYRERCRRMVLRDRNHPCVLFWSAGNESGEGINITHTIEEGKSLDPTRFWMYGGNAFSHPAEDIIGPRYPTPMELEMQVGIEWERIPDHRLWMNTYRLQAMPAVPWTIIGKPSTGTPA
;
A
#
# COMPACT_ATOMS: atom_id res chain seq x y z
N ASN A 1 6.95 6.92 19.86
CA ASN A 1 7.18 7.82 18.74
C ASN A 1 6.82 7.11 17.46
N PHE A 2 5.87 7.67 16.68
CA PHE A 2 5.51 7.19 15.34
C PHE A 2 6.22 8.07 14.32
N ASN A 3 6.68 7.50 13.22
CA ASN A 3 7.27 8.22 12.08
C ASN A 3 6.52 7.99 10.79
N ALA A 4 5.49 7.11 10.79
CA ALA A 4 4.64 6.86 9.65
C ALA A 4 3.22 6.54 10.05
N VAL A 5 2.26 6.83 9.17
CA VAL A 5 0.84 6.58 9.34
C VAL A 5 0.25 6.08 8.03
N ARG A 6 -0.60 5.05 8.09
CA ARG A 6 -1.54 4.70 7.02
C ARG A 6 -2.86 5.38 7.33
N THR A 7 -3.43 6.06 6.33
CA THR A 7 -4.66 6.83 6.49
C THR A 7 -5.90 5.93 6.39
N SER A 8 -5.93 4.90 7.22
CA SER A 8 -6.99 3.90 7.22
C SER A 8 -8.36 4.53 7.56
N HIS A 9 -9.39 4.46 6.72
CA HIS A 9 -9.34 3.82 5.41
C HIS A 9 -9.80 4.81 4.35
N TYR A 10 -9.37 6.05 4.43
CA TYR A 10 -9.81 7.16 3.58
C TYR A 10 -8.70 8.20 3.39
N PRO A 11 -8.66 8.91 2.25
CA PRO A 11 -7.75 10.03 2.09
C PRO A 11 -7.99 11.10 3.17
N PRO A 12 -6.95 11.60 3.81
CA PRO A 12 -7.09 12.56 4.90
C PRO A 12 -7.44 13.96 4.37
N VAL A 13 -7.77 14.87 5.25
CA VAL A 13 -7.90 16.30 4.89
C VAL A 13 -6.54 16.88 4.54
N ASN A 14 -6.46 17.83 3.60
CA ASN A 14 -5.20 18.44 3.15
C ASN A 14 -4.33 18.94 4.31
N LYS A 15 -4.96 19.54 5.32
CA LYS A 15 -4.22 20.05 6.49
C LYS A 15 -3.41 18.97 7.20
N TYR A 16 -3.89 17.73 7.19
CA TYR A 16 -3.16 16.60 7.75
C TYR A 16 -1.86 16.32 6.97
N LEU A 17 -1.91 16.33 5.64
CA LEU A 17 -0.73 16.13 4.79
C LEU A 17 0.26 17.30 4.90
N GLU A 18 -0.24 18.54 5.00
CA GLU A 18 0.61 19.72 5.26
C GLU A 18 1.39 19.56 6.56
N LEU A 19 0.70 19.18 7.65
CA LEU A 19 1.33 18.95 8.95
C LEU A 19 2.29 17.74 8.91
N ALA A 20 1.93 16.68 8.19
CA ALA A 20 2.82 15.54 8.01
C ALA A 20 4.12 15.93 7.29
N ASN A 21 4.04 16.80 6.27
CA ASN A 21 5.23 17.37 5.63
C ASN A 21 6.08 18.17 6.62
N GLU A 22 5.43 19.03 7.43
CA GLU A 22 6.10 19.90 8.40
C GLU A 22 6.80 19.11 9.50
N TYR A 23 6.14 18.07 10.02
CA TYR A 23 6.66 17.25 11.13
C TYR A 23 7.51 16.05 10.68
N GLY A 24 7.66 15.83 9.37
CA GLY A 24 8.45 14.72 8.84
C GLY A 24 7.83 13.35 9.07
N LEU A 25 6.49 13.25 9.06
CA LEU A 25 5.78 11.98 9.11
C LEU A 25 5.61 11.41 7.71
N TYR A 26 5.90 10.13 7.54
CA TYR A 26 5.58 9.41 6.32
C TYR A 26 4.12 9.00 6.29
N ILE A 27 3.50 9.09 5.11
CA ILE A 27 2.10 8.75 4.90
C ILE A 27 1.98 7.64 3.88
N ILE A 28 1.18 6.62 4.21
CA ILE A 28 0.60 5.69 3.25
C ILE A 28 -0.82 6.19 3.05
N ASP A 29 -1.05 6.82 1.91
CA ASP A 29 -2.33 7.43 1.60
C ASP A 29 -3.26 6.42 0.95
N GLU A 30 -4.45 6.22 1.55
CA GLU A 30 -5.36 5.16 1.18
C GLU A 30 -6.61 5.70 0.52
N VAL A 31 -6.92 5.14 -0.66
CA VAL A 31 -8.18 5.45 -1.34
C VAL A 31 -9.36 4.94 -0.50
N GLY A 32 -10.47 5.67 -0.52
CA GLY A 32 -11.67 5.33 0.26
C GLY A 32 -12.39 4.10 -0.28
N ASP A 33 -11.75 2.93 -0.14
CA ASP A 33 -12.29 1.64 -0.50
C ASP A 33 -12.21 0.69 0.70
N GLU A 34 -13.33 0.61 1.41
CA GLU A 34 -13.56 -0.24 2.58
C GLU A 34 -14.95 -0.83 2.44
N ALA A 35 -15.04 -2.05 1.92
CA ALA A 35 -16.29 -2.68 1.50
C ALA A 35 -16.55 -4.05 2.15
N HIS A 36 -16.30 -4.16 3.45
CA HIS A 36 -16.60 -5.36 4.24
C HIS A 36 -18.03 -5.83 4.01
N ALA A 37 -18.24 -7.15 3.88
CA ALA A 37 -19.50 -7.80 3.56
C ALA A 37 -20.11 -7.39 2.20
N SER A 38 -19.37 -6.64 1.39
CA SER A 38 -19.75 -6.22 0.04
C SER A 38 -18.59 -6.37 -0.95
N GLU A 39 -17.63 -7.23 -0.67
CA GLU A 39 -16.39 -7.43 -1.43
C GLU A 39 -16.65 -7.78 -2.90
N TRP A 40 -17.82 -8.37 -3.20
CA TRP A 40 -18.23 -8.72 -4.55
C TRP A 40 -18.33 -7.52 -5.51
N ILE A 41 -18.53 -6.30 -4.99
CA ILE A 41 -18.57 -5.09 -5.83
C ILE A 41 -17.23 -4.83 -6.54
N SER A 42 -16.13 -5.32 -5.97
CA SER A 42 -14.80 -5.20 -6.60
C SER A 42 -14.69 -5.90 -7.95
N ASN A 43 -15.62 -6.83 -8.27
CA ASN A 43 -15.67 -7.51 -9.55
C ASN A 43 -16.74 -6.99 -10.51
N LEU A 44 -17.57 -6.04 -10.10
CA LEU A 44 -18.67 -5.56 -10.92
C LEU A 44 -18.23 -4.44 -11.87
N PRO A 45 -18.42 -4.59 -13.18
CA PRO A 45 -18.04 -3.57 -14.16
C PRO A 45 -18.72 -2.22 -13.95
N GLU A 46 -19.94 -2.21 -13.44
CA GLU A 46 -20.70 -0.99 -13.18
C GLU A 46 -20.08 -0.12 -12.06
N TYR A 47 -19.18 -0.67 -11.26
CA TYR A 47 -18.44 0.07 -10.21
C TYR A 47 -17.05 0.50 -10.66
N GLU A 48 -16.54 0.07 -11.82
CA GLU A 48 -15.18 0.36 -12.27
C GLU A 48 -14.87 1.86 -12.25
N GLU A 49 -15.73 2.69 -12.83
CA GLU A 49 -15.48 4.14 -12.88
C GLU A 49 -15.45 4.77 -11.48
N MET A 50 -16.24 4.27 -10.55
CA MET A 50 -16.21 4.74 -9.16
C MET A 50 -14.86 4.45 -8.51
N TYR A 51 -14.30 3.27 -8.72
CA TYR A 51 -12.99 2.87 -8.21
C TYR A 51 -11.88 3.75 -8.80
N ARG A 52 -11.86 3.91 -10.13
CA ARG A 52 -10.90 4.76 -10.83
C ARG A 52 -11.00 6.22 -10.39
N GLU A 53 -12.21 6.77 -10.30
CA GLU A 53 -12.41 8.17 -9.95
C GLU A 53 -11.99 8.50 -8.53
N ARG A 54 -12.24 7.62 -7.55
CA ARG A 54 -11.74 7.78 -6.19
C ARG A 54 -10.22 7.83 -6.15
N CYS A 55 -9.56 6.90 -6.84
CA CYS A 55 -8.11 6.87 -6.99
C CYS A 55 -7.59 8.16 -7.64
N ARG A 56 -8.16 8.54 -8.77
CA ARG A 56 -7.78 9.75 -9.52
C ARG A 56 -7.83 11.00 -8.66
N ARG A 57 -8.92 11.18 -7.91
CA ARG A 57 -9.07 12.35 -7.02
C ARG A 57 -8.03 12.38 -5.93
N MET A 58 -7.78 11.25 -5.28
CA MET A 58 -6.76 11.15 -4.24
C MET A 58 -5.38 11.47 -4.80
N VAL A 59 -4.94 10.75 -5.82
CA VAL A 59 -3.59 10.90 -6.38
C VAL A 59 -3.36 12.30 -6.91
N LEU A 60 -4.28 12.86 -7.68
CA LEU A 60 -4.14 14.23 -8.24
C LEU A 60 -4.08 15.30 -7.16
N ARG A 61 -4.80 15.12 -6.06
CA ARG A 61 -4.76 16.03 -4.92
C ARG A 61 -3.44 15.94 -4.15
N ASP A 62 -2.98 14.72 -3.89
CA ASP A 62 -1.99 14.46 -2.83
C ASP A 62 -0.58 14.13 -3.33
N ARG A 63 -0.39 13.83 -4.63
CA ARG A 63 0.92 13.45 -5.20
C ARG A 63 2.04 14.47 -5.02
N ASN A 64 1.71 15.74 -4.77
CA ASN A 64 2.69 16.80 -4.54
C ASN A 64 3.11 16.93 -3.07
N HIS A 65 2.58 16.09 -2.18
CA HIS A 65 3.00 16.04 -0.78
C HIS A 65 4.18 15.08 -0.61
N PRO A 66 5.39 15.58 -0.24
CA PRO A 66 6.57 14.72 -0.06
C PRO A 66 6.41 13.69 1.07
N CYS A 67 5.50 13.92 2.03
CA CYS A 67 5.21 12.97 3.08
C CYS A 67 4.55 11.68 2.57
N VAL A 68 3.85 11.71 1.43
CA VAL A 68 3.22 10.53 0.85
C VAL A 68 4.31 9.62 0.29
N LEU A 69 4.53 8.50 0.98
CA LEU A 69 5.58 7.53 0.65
C LEU A 69 5.07 6.45 -0.30
N PHE A 70 3.88 5.94 -0.05
CA PHE A 70 3.21 4.89 -0.83
C PHE A 70 1.72 5.21 -0.96
N TRP A 71 1.10 4.59 -1.96
CA TRP A 71 -0.34 4.59 -2.15
C TRP A 71 -0.94 3.26 -1.72
N SER A 72 -2.17 3.30 -1.20
CA SER A 72 -2.94 2.10 -0.87
C SER A 72 -4.26 2.09 -1.63
N ALA A 73 -4.55 0.95 -2.27
CA ALA A 73 -5.76 0.77 -3.08
C ALA A 73 -7.01 0.45 -2.26
N GLY A 74 -6.90 0.37 -0.95
CA GLY A 74 -8.01 0.12 -0.05
C GLY A 74 -7.74 -0.97 0.98
N ASN A 75 -8.80 -1.38 1.67
CA ASN A 75 -8.75 -2.36 2.75
C ASN A 75 -9.92 -3.34 2.66
N GLU A 76 -9.65 -4.64 2.77
CA GLU A 76 -10.65 -5.71 2.94
C GLU A 76 -11.87 -5.64 2.01
N SER A 77 -11.67 -5.22 0.76
CA SER A 77 -12.73 -4.92 -0.20
C SER A 77 -12.81 -5.94 -1.34
N GLY A 78 -12.32 -7.16 -1.10
CA GLY A 78 -12.27 -8.24 -2.09
C GLY A 78 -11.03 -8.18 -2.98
N GLU A 79 -10.94 -9.13 -3.90
CA GLU A 79 -9.77 -9.31 -4.78
C GLU A 79 -10.17 -9.11 -6.26
N GLY A 80 -11.16 -8.26 -6.50
CA GLY A 80 -11.74 -8.09 -7.82
C GLY A 80 -10.92 -7.23 -8.76
N ILE A 81 -11.31 -7.27 -10.05
CA ILE A 81 -10.63 -6.54 -11.13
C ILE A 81 -10.61 -5.01 -10.90
N ASN A 82 -11.58 -4.45 -10.17
CA ASN A 82 -11.63 -3.03 -9.89
C ASN A 82 -10.50 -2.56 -8.99
N ILE A 83 -9.94 -3.44 -8.14
CA ILE A 83 -8.73 -3.16 -7.37
C ILE A 83 -7.52 -3.02 -8.31
N THR A 84 -7.40 -3.93 -9.31
CA THR A 84 -6.39 -3.80 -10.37
C THR A 84 -6.53 -2.47 -11.08
N HIS A 85 -7.73 -2.11 -11.51
CA HIS A 85 -7.99 -0.85 -12.21
C HIS A 85 -7.66 0.38 -11.35
N THR A 86 -7.90 0.33 -10.04
CA THR A 86 -7.49 1.38 -9.10
C THR A 86 -5.97 1.57 -9.11
N ILE A 87 -5.22 0.48 -8.99
CA ILE A 87 -3.75 0.51 -8.95
C ILE A 87 -3.18 0.97 -10.30
N GLU A 88 -3.71 0.47 -11.41
CA GLU A 88 -3.28 0.87 -12.76
C GLU A 88 -3.54 2.36 -13.02
N GLU A 89 -4.72 2.85 -12.66
CA GLU A 89 -5.06 4.29 -12.75
C GLU A 89 -4.06 5.12 -11.93
N GLY A 90 -3.81 4.70 -10.69
CA GLY A 90 -2.87 5.39 -9.81
C GLY A 90 -1.45 5.39 -10.34
N LYS A 91 -0.94 4.27 -10.83
CA LYS A 91 0.39 4.16 -11.46
C LYS A 91 0.51 5.03 -12.72
N SER A 92 -0.57 5.19 -13.47
CA SER A 92 -0.59 6.09 -14.64
C SER A 92 -0.47 7.57 -14.27
N LEU A 93 -0.99 7.95 -13.10
CA LEU A 93 -1.00 9.33 -12.60
C LEU A 93 0.24 9.69 -11.79
N ASP A 94 0.80 8.71 -11.08
CA ASP A 94 2.03 8.83 -10.31
C ASP A 94 2.88 7.54 -10.43
N PRO A 95 3.77 7.47 -11.42
CA PRO A 95 4.65 6.31 -11.62
C PRO A 95 5.83 6.30 -10.65
N THR A 96 5.94 7.26 -9.74
CA THR A 96 7.11 7.43 -8.86
C THR A 96 6.97 6.70 -7.53
N ARG A 97 5.74 6.32 -7.14
CA ARG A 97 5.45 5.68 -5.86
C ARG A 97 4.87 4.29 -6.03
N PHE A 98 5.17 3.45 -5.06
CA PHE A 98 4.66 2.08 -5.01
C PHE A 98 3.22 2.03 -4.52
N TRP A 99 2.54 0.95 -4.90
CA TRP A 99 1.16 0.65 -4.53
C TRP A 99 1.10 -0.60 -3.67
N MET A 100 0.27 -0.55 -2.64
CA MET A 100 -0.13 -1.70 -1.84
C MET A 100 -1.65 -1.87 -1.86
N TYR A 101 -2.09 -3.04 -1.45
CA TYR A 101 -3.49 -3.30 -1.16
C TYR A 101 -3.63 -4.12 0.13
N GLY A 102 -4.47 -3.66 1.06
CA GLY A 102 -4.77 -4.37 2.30
C GLY A 102 -5.86 -5.42 2.13
N GLY A 103 -5.76 -6.27 1.11
CA GLY A 103 -6.76 -7.29 0.78
C GLY A 103 -6.80 -8.47 1.75
N ASN A 104 -7.71 -9.40 1.47
CA ASN A 104 -7.84 -10.66 2.23
C ASN A 104 -6.88 -11.73 1.73
N ALA A 105 -6.47 -11.66 0.47
CA ALA A 105 -5.45 -12.53 -0.08
C ALA A 105 -4.05 -12.15 0.41
N PHE A 106 -3.13 -13.07 0.26
CA PHE A 106 -1.74 -12.87 0.61
C PHE A 106 -1.09 -11.74 -0.22
N SER A 107 -1.42 -11.66 -1.51
CA SER A 107 -0.97 -10.61 -2.42
C SER A 107 -1.98 -10.38 -3.53
N HIS A 108 -2.04 -9.15 -4.02
CA HIS A 108 -2.80 -8.79 -5.22
C HIS A 108 -1.87 -8.67 -6.43
N PRO A 109 -2.25 -9.15 -7.64
CA PRO A 109 -1.33 -9.17 -8.79
C PRO A 109 -0.79 -7.81 -9.22
N ALA A 110 -1.57 -6.74 -9.02
CA ALA A 110 -1.21 -5.38 -9.45
C ALA A 110 -0.35 -4.62 -8.44
N GLU A 111 -0.26 -5.06 -7.17
CA GLU A 111 0.49 -4.36 -6.13
C GLU A 111 1.99 -4.51 -6.28
N ASP A 112 2.74 -3.54 -5.76
CA ASP A 112 4.20 -3.55 -5.71
C ASP A 112 4.73 -3.96 -4.35
N ILE A 113 3.92 -3.71 -3.30
CA ILE A 113 4.24 -3.99 -1.91
C ILE A 113 3.28 -5.06 -1.41
N ILE A 114 3.82 -6.15 -0.93
CA ILE A 114 3.07 -7.26 -0.36
C ILE A 114 3.06 -7.12 1.16
N GLY A 115 1.88 -7.14 1.77
CA GLY A 115 1.73 -7.08 3.22
C GLY A 115 0.77 -8.15 3.71
N PRO A 116 1.29 -9.25 4.28
CA PRO A 116 0.42 -10.26 4.87
C PRO A 116 -0.36 -9.65 6.03
N ARG A 117 -1.64 -10.01 6.13
CA ARG A 117 -2.49 -9.54 7.21
C ARG A 117 -2.41 -10.47 8.41
N TYR A 118 -2.30 -9.88 9.58
CA TYR A 118 -2.28 -10.61 10.87
C TYR A 118 -1.33 -11.82 10.94
N PRO A 119 -0.14 -11.81 10.33
CA PRO A 119 0.74 -12.96 10.36
C PRO A 119 1.30 -13.15 11.77
N THR A 120 1.43 -14.40 12.19
CA THR A 120 2.27 -14.74 13.33
C THR A 120 3.75 -14.49 13.00
N PRO A 121 4.62 -14.29 13.98
CA PRO A 121 6.06 -14.16 13.73
C PRO A 121 6.64 -15.31 12.89
N MET A 122 6.18 -16.53 13.14
CA MET A 122 6.63 -17.71 12.39
C MET A 122 6.15 -17.69 10.94
N GLU A 123 4.90 -17.33 10.70
CA GLU A 123 4.37 -17.16 9.34
C GLU A 123 5.13 -16.07 8.58
N LEU A 124 5.45 -14.95 9.26
CA LEU A 124 6.22 -13.87 8.65
C LEU A 124 7.64 -14.35 8.26
N GLU A 125 8.31 -15.10 9.15
CA GLU A 125 9.63 -15.65 8.86
C GLU A 125 9.59 -16.66 7.70
N MET A 126 8.59 -17.54 7.69
CA MET A 126 8.40 -18.52 6.61
C MET A 126 8.10 -17.81 5.27
N GLN A 127 7.25 -16.80 5.29
CA GLN A 127 6.87 -16.05 4.10
C GLN A 127 8.03 -15.26 3.53
N VAL A 128 8.76 -14.53 4.36
CA VAL A 128 9.96 -13.80 3.94
C VAL A 128 11.02 -14.77 3.41
N GLY A 129 11.21 -15.94 4.02
CA GLY A 129 12.16 -16.95 3.56
C GLY A 129 11.74 -17.65 2.26
N ILE A 130 10.47 -18.02 2.14
CA ILE A 130 9.97 -18.77 0.98
C ILE A 130 9.74 -17.87 -0.24
N GLU A 131 9.24 -16.68 -0.03
CA GLU A 131 8.87 -15.77 -1.13
C GLU A 131 10.04 -14.92 -1.61
N TRP A 132 11.05 -14.74 -0.78
CA TRP A 132 12.25 -14.00 -1.17
C TRP A 132 12.91 -14.59 -2.43
N GLU A 133 12.85 -15.92 -2.59
CA GLU A 133 13.34 -16.61 -3.80
C GLU A 133 12.39 -16.51 -4.99
N ARG A 134 11.11 -16.16 -4.78
CA ARG A 134 10.06 -16.12 -5.81
C ARG A 134 9.72 -14.72 -6.30
N ILE A 135 10.12 -13.68 -5.58
CA ILE A 135 9.76 -12.32 -5.92
C ILE A 135 10.65 -11.81 -7.06
N PRO A 136 10.08 -11.48 -8.21
CA PRO A 136 10.81 -10.78 -9.27
C PRO A 136 11.33 -9.44 -8.73
N ASP A 137 12.44 -8.98 -9.25
CA ASP A 137 13.38 -7.98 -8.77
C ASP A 137 12.88 -6.64 -8.17
N HIS A 138 11.59 -6.42 -7.96
CA HIS A 138 11.07 -5.07 -7.62
C HIS A 138 9.96 -5.01 -6.55
N ARG A 139 9.64 -6.09 -5.84
CA ARG A 139 8.60 -6.03 -4.80
C ARG A 139 9.20 -5.84 -3.42
N LEU A 140 8.61 -4.92 -2.65
CA LEU A 140 8.94 -4.65 -1.26
C LEU A 140 7.95 -5.35 -0.33
N TRP A 141 8.45 -5.84 0.80
CA TRP A 141 7.63 -6.43 1.85
C TRP A 141 7.28 -5.39 2.91
N MET A 142 6.00 -5.27 3.22
CA MET A 142 5.52 -4.50 4.35
C MET A 142 4.55 -5.31 5.19
N ASN A 143 4.75 -5.32 6.49
CA ASN A 143 3.78 -5.82 7.44
C ASN A 143 2.89 -4.67 7.89
N THR A 144 1.68 -4.58 7.36
CA THR A 144 0.73 -3.51 7.66
C THR A 144 0.32 -3.45 9.14
N TYR A 145 0.37 -4.56 9.85
CA TYR A 145 0.02 -4.60 11.26
C TYR A 145 1.07 -3.90 12.14
N ARG A 146 2.35 -3.98 11.77
CA ARG A 146 3.41 -3.28 12.50
C ARG A 146 3.35 -1.77 12.31
N LEU A 147 2.77 -1.29 11.22
CA LEU A 147 2.58 0.14 10.98
C LEU A 147 1.62 0.80 11.97
N GLN A 148 0.65 0.05 12.47
CA GLN A 148 -0.35 0.57 13.40
C GLN A 148 0.05 0.49 14.88
N ALA A 149 1.02 -0.36 15.26
CA ALA A 149 1.23 -0.76 16.64
C ALA A 149 2.63 -0.58 17.23
N MET A 150 3.64 -0.05 16.52
CA MET A 150 5.01 0.00 17.04
C MET A 150 5.50 1.39 17.47
N PRO A 151 6.15 1.47 18.67
CA PRO A 151 7.01 2.59 18.98
C PRO A 151 8.22 2.58 18.04
N ALA A 152 8.69 3.77 17.67
CA ALA A 152 9.73 4.02 16.67
C ALA A 152 10.84 2.96 16.59
N VAL A 153 10.66 2.02 15.70
CA VAL A 153 11.76 1.21 15.18
C VAL A 153 12.07 1.76 13.80
N PRO A 154 13.34 1.97 13.46
CA PRO A 154 13.69 2.43 12.12
C PRO A 154 13.09 1.47 11.09
N TRP A 155 12.43 2.02 10.10
CA TRP A 155 11.90 1.24 8.97
C TRP A 155 13.06 0.50 8.32
N THR A 156 13.10 -0.80 8.44
CA THR A 156 13.95 -1.61 7.60
C THR A 156 13.15 -1.92 6.35
N ILE A 157 13.31 -1.08 5.32
CA ILE A 157 12.98 -1.49 3.96
C ILE A 157 13.99 -2.60 3.65
N ILE A 158 13.55 -3.84 3.67
CA ILE A 158 14.40 -4.96 3.28
C ILE A 158 14.42 -4.97 1.76
N GLY A 159 15.24 -4.09 1.19
CA GLY A 159 15.65 -4.21 -0.21
C GLY A 159 16.65 -5.36 -0.34
N LYS A 160 16.63 -6.03 -1.48
CA LYS A 160 17.64 -7.04 -1.84
C LYS A 160 19.03 -6.46 -1.61
N PRO A 161 19.92 -7.11 -0.87
CA PRO A 161 21.30 -6.67 -0.81
C PRO A 161 21.85 -6.69 -2.24
N SER A 162 22.43 -5.56 -2.67
CA SER A 162 23.14 -5.50 -3.93
C SER A 162 24.18 -6.59 -3.92
N THR A 163 24.08 -7.58 -4.81
CA THR A 163 25.15 -8.52 -5.09
C THR A 163 26.26 -7.74 -5.78
N GLY A 164 27.09 -7.07 -4.98
CA GLY A 164 28.37 -6.55 -5.43
C GLY A 164 29.20 -7.74 -5.85
N THR A 165 29.42 -7.91 -7.13
CA THR A 165 30.44 -8.80 -7.64
C THR A 165 31.79 -8.29 -7.12
N PRO A 166 32.55 -9.11 -6.37
CA PRO A 166 33.94 -8.70 -6.06
C PRO A 166 34.74 -8.68 -7.35
N ALA A 167 35.47 -7.60 -7.50
CA ALA A 167 36.49 -7.46 -8.55
C ALA A 167 37.64 -8.45 -8.34
#